data_c3ae51dfc0cde9bea57f2afc26033d92
#
_entry.id   c3ae51dfc0cde9bea57f2afc26033d92
#
_cell.length_a   1.000
_cell.length_b   1.000
_cell.length_c   1.000
_cell.angle_alpha   90.00
_cell.angle_beta   90.00
_cell.angle_gamma   90.00
#
_symmetry.space_group_name_H-M   'P 1'
#
loop_
_entity.id
_entity.type
_entity.pdbx_description
1 polymer ?
#
loop_
_entity_poly.entity_id
_entity_poly.type
_entity_poly.pdbx_seq_one_letter_code
_entity_poly.pdbx_strand_id
1 'polypeptide(L)'
;HALYDSIENLGKRNIKMVFLLLVGYPTETLEDYEQTLQLIKWSHNYKNLIEIRINPAMILPNTPLEKYHWYDSIEHWKYKNEDGELDFAERYRRWDEANNLSLSLGYNIFPKHKEQKRLLDEKLKKYYETSKL
;
A
#
# COMPACT_ATOMS: atom_id res chain seq x y z
N HIS A 1 -6.97 9.93 -18.30
CA HIS A 1 -6.19 8.81 -17.77
C HIS A 1 -7.15 7.64 -17.51
N ALA A 2 -6.94 6.48 -18.13
CA ALA A 2 -7.91 5.38 -18.22
C ALA A 2 -8.52 4.96 -16.86
N LEU A 3 -7.72 4.95 -15.78
CA LEU A 3 -8.21 4.62 -14.44
C LEU A 3 -9.20 5.66 -13.91
N TYR A 4 -8.85 6.94 -14.00
CA TYR A 4 -9.71 8.03 -13.55
C TYR A 4 -11.02 8.07 -14.33
N ASP A 5 -10.96 7.89 -15.66
CA ASP A 5 -12.14 7.83 -16.53
C ASP A 5 -13.06 6.66 -16.16
N SER A 6 -12.46 5.51 -15.83
CA SER A 6 -13.21 4.33 -15.38
C SER A 6 -13.93 4.58 -14.06
N ILE A 7 -13.24 5.16 -13.08
CA ILE A 7 -13.81 5.50 -11.76
C ILE A 7 -14.95 6.51 -11.91
N GLU A 8 -14.74 7.55 -12.71
CA GLU A 8 -15.77 8.56 -13.00
C GLU A 8 -17.01 7.94 -13.66
N ASN A 9 -16.81 7.08 -14.66
CA ASN A 9 -17.90 6.40 -15.35
C ASN A 9 -18.69 5.48 -14.43
N LEU A 10 -18.02 4.74 -13.53
CA LEU A 10 -18.67 3.91 -12.54
C LEU A 10 -19.42 4.78 -11.51
N GLY A 11 -18.81 5.90 -11.10
CA GLY A 11 -19.41 6.87 -10.20
C GLY A 11 -20.71 7.45 -10.76
N LYS A 12 -20.70 7.93 -12.00
CA LYS A 12 -21.88 8.46 -12.69
C LYS A 12 -23.02 7.46 -12.82
N ARG A 13 -22.70 6.18 -12.92
CA ARG A 13 -23.70 5.10 -13.00
C ARG A 13 -24.11 4.54 -11.63
N ASN A 14 -23.61 5.12 -10.55
CA ASN A 14 -23.87 4.67 -9.18
C ASN A 14 -23.53 3.17 -8.95
N ILE A 15 -22.48 2.68 -9.61
CA ILE A 15 -21.99 1.32 -9.42
C ILE A 15 -21.07 1.30 -8.21
N LYS A 16 -21.33 0.41 -7.26
CA LYS A 16 -20.50 0.25 -6.05
C LYS A 16 -19.09 -0.19 -6.41
N MET A 17 -18.10 0.46 -5.81
CA MET A 17 -16.68 0.19 -6.04
C MET A 17 -15.98 -0.23 -4.75
N VAL A 18 -15.01 -1.11 -4.90
CA VAL A 18 -14.01 -1.43 -3.87
C VAL A 18 -12.63 -1.23 -4.51
N PHE A 19 -11.76 -0.46 -3.88
CA PHE A 19 -10.39 -0.32 -4.34
C PHE A 19 -9.49 -1.35 -3.66
N LEU A 20 -8.74 -2.07 -4.48
CA LEU A 20 -7.66 -2.93 -4.04
C LEU A 20 -6.35 -2.25 -4.44
N LEU A 21 -5.67 -1.65 -3.48
CA LEU A 21 -4.43 -0.93 -3.70
C LEU A 21 -3.24 -1.70 -3.13
N LEU A 22 -2.12 -1.59 -3.82
CA LEU A 22 -0.85 -2.18 -3.41
C LEU A 22 0.18 -1.04 -3.27
N VAL A 23 0.88 -1.00 -2.15
CA VAL A 23 1.95 -0.03 -1.89
C VAL A 23 3.26 -0.72 -1.54
N GLY A 24 4.38 -0.03 -1.77
CA GLY A 24 5.69 -0.56 -1.44
C GLY A 24 6.14 -1.71 -2.34
N TYR A 25 5.73 -1.75 -3.60
CA TYR A 25 6.28 -2.72 -4.56
C TYR A 25 7.70 -2.31 -5.00
N PRO A 26 8.54 -3.26 -5.47
CA PRO A 26 9.99 -3.03 -5.66
C PRO A 26 10.38 -1.81 -6.48
N THR A 27 9.58 -1.45 -7.46
CA THR A 27 9.86 -0.34 -8.39
C THR A 27 9.06 0.92 -8.08
N GLU A 28 8.31 0.95 -6.98
CA GLU A 28 7.51 2.11 -6.60
C GLU A 28 8.39 3.27 -6.18
N THR A 29 8.38 4.34 -6.96
CA THR A 29 9.02 5.60 -6.60
C THR A 29 8.16 6.38 -5.59
N LEU A 30 8.72 7.46 -5.01
CA LEU A 30 7.93 8.38 -4.19
C LEU A 30 6.82 9.04 -5.01
N GLU A 31 7.10 9.37 -6.27
CA GLU A 31 6.10 9.95 -7.17
C GLU A 31 4.93 8.99 -7.42
N ASP A 32 5.21 7.70 -7.67
CA ASP A 32 4.16 6.68 -7.82
C ASP A 32 3.31 6.56 -6.56
N TYR A 33 3.96 6.57 -5.41
CA TYR A 33 3.27 6.50 -4.12
C TYR A 33 2.40 7.73 -3.88
N GLU A 34 2.88 8.93 -4.17
CA GLU A 34 2.09 10.16 -4.06
C GLU A 34 0.89 10.16 -5.01
N GLN A 35 1.05 9.62 -6.22
CA GLN A 35 -0.09 9.43 -7.14
C GLN A 35 -1.15 8.51 -6.54
N THR A 36 -0.74 7.48 -5.80
CA THR A 36 -1.67 6.61 -5.07
C THR A 36 -2.44 7.38 -4.00
N LEU A 37 -1.75 8.23 -3.21
CA LEU A 37 -2.42 9.08 -2.22
C LEU A 37 -3.37 10.10 -2.87
N GLN A 38 -2.99 10.67 -4.01
CA GLN A 38 -3.85 11.58 -4.77
C GLN A 38 -5.09 10.87 -5.31
N LEU A 39 -4.94 9.64 -5.80
CA LEU A 39 -6.07 8.82 -6.24
C LEU A 39 -7.07 8.59 -5.09
N ILE A 40 -6.59 8.27 -3.89
CA ILE A 40 -7.43 8.08 -2.70
C ILE A 40 -8.21 9.37 -2.38
N LYS A 41 -7.53 10.53 -2.38
CA LYS A 41 -8.15 11.84 -2.13
C LYS A 41 -9.20 12.20 -3.18
N TRP A 42 -8.84 12.06 -4.45
CA TRP A 42 -9.72 12.40 -5.56
C TRP A 42 -10.97 11.51 -5.60
N SER A 43 -10.81 10.21 -5.34
CA SER A 43 -11.90 9.24 -5.35
C SER A 43 -12.95 9.50 -4.25
N HIS A 44 -12.60 10.27 -3.21
CA HIS A 44 -13.53 10.68 -2.16
C HIS A 44 -14.73 11.48 -2.69
N ASN A 45 -14.64 12.04 -3.88
CA ASN A 45 -15.76 12.70 -4.55
C ASN A 45 -16.87 11.73 -4.99
N TYR A 46 -16.60 10.42 -5.01
CA TYR A 46 -17.54 9.39 -5.48
C TYR A 46 -18.08 8.57 -4.31
N LYS A 47 -19.34 8.83 -3.94
CA LYS A 47 -20.02 8.17 -2.79
C LYS A 47 -20.24 6.67 -2.97
N ASN A 48 -20.14 6.17 -4.19
CA ASN A 48 -20.27 4.75 -4.51
C ASN A 48 -18.97 3.95 -4.32
N LEU A 49 -17.85 4.59 -4.00
CA LEU A 49 -16.68 3.92 -3.47
C LEU A 49 -16.93 3.58 -2.01
N ILE A 50 -17.15 2.29 -1.76
CA ILE A 50 -17.65 1.82 -0.45
C ILE A 50 -16.54 1.32 0.47
N GLU A 51 -15.40 0.90 -0.08
CA GLU A 51 -14.30 0.33 0.68
C GLU A 51 -12.96 0.52 -0.02
N ILE A 52 -11.92 0.73 0.75
CA ILE A 52 -10.52 0.68 0.29
C ILE A 52 -9.79 -0.42 1.05
N ARG A 53 -9.07 -1.27 0.32
CA ARG A 53 -8.16 -2.29 0.86
C ARG A 53 -6.76 -2.00 0.36
N ILE A 54 -5.87 -1.64 1.28
CA ILE A 54 -4.48 -1.32 0.97
C ILE A 54 -3.60 -2.40 1.57
N ASN A 55 -2.80 -3.06 0.73
CA ASN A 55 -1.87 -4.10 1.18
C ASN A 55 -0.43 -3.67 0.86
N PRO A 56 0.51 -3.94 1.77
CA PRO A 56 1.92 -3.83 1.43
C PRO A 56 2.29 -4.93 0.44
N ALA A 57 3.12 -4.60 -0.53
CA ALA A 57 3.60 -5.58 -1.49
C ALA A 57 4.43 -6.66 -0.80
N MET A 58 4.24 -7.90 -1.18
CA MET A 58 5.05 -9.04 -0.77
C MET A 58 5.68 -9.69 -1.99
N ILE A 59 6.93 -10.10 -1.86
CA ILE A 59 7.61 -10.88 -2.89
C ILE A 59 7.44 -12.35 -2.54
N LEU A 60 6.73 -13.07 -3.41
CA LEU A 60 6.52 -14.50 -3.24
C LEU A 60 7.64 -15.29 -3.94
N PRO A 61 8.07 -16.44 -3.36
CA PRO A 61 9.01 -17.32 -3.99
C PRO A 61 8.55 -17.76 -5.40
N ASN A 62 9.49 -18.01 -6.28
CA ASN A 62 9.24 -18.45 -7.67
C ASN A 62 8.44 -17.46 -8.54
N THR A 63 8.45 -16.17 -8.16
CA THR A 63 7.88 -15.10 -9.00
C THR A 63 8.97 -14.26 -9.65
N PRO A 64 8.68 -13.54 -10.76
CA PRO A 64 9.64 -12.62 -11.37
C PRO A 64 10.15 -11.53 -10.42
N LEU A 65 9.41 -11.22 -9.36
CA LEU A 65 9.80 -10.23 -8.35
C LEU A 65 10.86 -10.76 -7.37
N GLU A 66 11.09 -12.06 -7.30
CA GLU A 66 12.07 -12.68 -6.39
C GLU A 66 13.50 -12.12 -6.59
N LYS A 67 13.83 -11.66 -7.81
CA LYS A 67 15.10 -10.98 -8.11
C LYS A 67 15.38 -9.73 -7.25
N TYR A 68 14.34 -9.14 -6.64
CA TYR A 68 14.44 -7.99 -5.74
C TYR A 68 14.52 -8.38 -4.26
N HIS A 69 14.47 -9.67 -3.96
CA HIS A 69 14.50 -10.20 -2.61
C HIS A 69 15.94 -10.22 -2.07
N TRP A 70 16.19 -9.50 -0.98
CA TRP A 70 17.52 -9.31 -0.40
C TRP A 70 17.65 -9.86 1.01
N TYR A 71 16.57 -10.39 1.57
CA TYR A 71 16.51 -10.96 2.91
C TYR A 71 15.92 -12.37 2.88
N ASP A 72 16.09 -13.10 3.97
CA ASP A 72 15.58 -14.47 4.14
C ASP A 72 14.04 -14.55 4.20
N SER A 73 13.39 -13.42 4.44
CA SER A 73 11.94 -13.34 4.55
C SER A 73 11.31 -12.61 3.38
N ILE A 74 10.20 -13.14 2.87
CA ILE A 74 9.38 -12.49 1.83
C ILE A 74 8.86 -11.11 2.21
N GLU A 75 8.86 -10.79 3.52
CA GLU A 75 8.38 -9.52 4.04
C GLU A 75 9.51 -8.52 4.28
N HIS A 76 10.73 -8.99 4.45
CA HIS A 76 11.89 -8.17 4.78
C HIS A 76 12.83 -7.94 3.60
N TRP A 77 12.27 -7.87 2.39
CA TRP A 77 13.03 -7.48 1.23
C TRP A 77 13.30 -5.98 1.19
N LYS A 78 14.33 -5.58 0.50
CA LYS A 78 14.61 -4.19 0.15
C LYS A 78 15.03 -4.06 -1.30
N TYR A 79 14.78 -2.88 -1.83
CA TYR A 79 15.15 -2.48 -3.18
C TYR A 79 15.72 -1.07 -3.12
N LYS A 80 16.72 -0.79 -3.96
CA LYS A 80 17.31 0.54 -4.08
C LYS A 80 16.96 1.11 -5.45
N ASN A 81 16.29 2.24 -5.46
CA ASN A 81 15.95 3.00 -6.66
C ASN A 81 16.49 4.44 -6.54
N GLU A 82 16.06 5.33 -7.43
CA GLU A 82 16.47 6.73 -7.43
C GLU A 82 16.09 7.51 -6.17
N ASP A 83 15.03 7.09 -5.48
CA ASP A 83 14.55 7.71 -4.22
C ASP A 83 15.25 7.15 -2.98
N GLY A 84 16.10 6.15 -3.12
CA GLY A 84 16.83 5.53 -2.03
C GLY A 84 16.47 4.07 -1.80
N GLU A 85 16.54 3.63 -0.53
CA GLU A 85 16.29 2.26 -0.16
C GLU A 85 14.83 2.06 0.25
N LEU A 86 14.14 1.16 -0.46
CA LEU A 86 12.79 0.73 -0.14
C LEU A 86 12.86 -0.56 0.69
N ASP A 87 12.96 -0.43 2.00
CA ASP A 87 13.02 -1.52 2.94
C ASP A 87 11.65 -1.82 3.61
N PHE A 88 11.63 -2.77 4.53
CA PHE A 88 10.41 -3.11 5.24
C PHE A 88 9.82 -1.92 6.01
N ALA A 89 10.66 -1.11 6.67
CA ALA A 89 10.20 0.05 7.44
C ALA A 89 9.54 1.11 6.54
N GLU A 90 10.14 1.42 5.40
CA GLU A 90 9.57 2.38 4.44
C GLU A 90 8.27 1.86 3.82
N ARG A 91 8.20 0.57 3.47
CA ARG A 91 6.96 -0.04 2.96
C ARG A 91 5.84 0.00 4.00
N TYR A 92 6.17 -0.28 5.27
CA TYR A 92 5.24 -0.17 6.38
C TYR A 92 4.74 1.27 6.53
N ARG A 93 5.64 2.26 6.48
CA ARG A 93 5.30 3.68 6.57
C ARG A 93 4.29 4.08 5.48
N ARG A 94 4.54 3.70 4.22
CA ARG A 94 3.63 3.97 3.09
C ARG A 94 2.27 3.33 3.32
N TRP A 95 2.25 2.09 3.75
CA TRP A 95 1.02 1.37 4.05
C TRP A 95 0.22 2.05 5.18
N ASP A 96 0.86 2.40 6.28
CA ASP A 96 0.21 3.03 7.44
C ASP A 96 -0.33 4.42 7.09
N GLU A 97 0.45 5.24 6.39
CA GLU A 97 0.05 6.56 5.94
C GLU A 97 -1.16 6.52 4.99
N ALA A 98 -1.15 5.63 4.00
CA ALA A 98 -2.26 5.50 3.06
C ALA A 98 -3.55 5.01 3.75
N ASN A 99 -3.46 4.10 4.72
CA ASN A 99 -4.59 3.68 5.53
C ASN A 99 -5.11 4.80 6.43
N ASN A 100 -4.23 5.54 7.09
CA ASN A 100 -4.62 6.67 7.93
C ASN A 100 -5.29 7.79 7.12
N LEU A 101 -4.78 8.08 5.92
CA LEU A 101 -5.43 9.00 4.99
C LEU A 101 -6.84 8.52 4.63
N SER A 102 -7.00 7.25 4.27
CA SER A 102 -8.29 6.68 3.91
C SER A 102 -9.29 6.74 5.08
N LEU A 103 -8.85 6.44 6.29
CA LEU A 103 -9.66 6.58 7.51
C LEU A 103 -10.07 8.04 7.76
N SER A 104 -9.15 8.98 7.61
CA SER A 104 -9.42 10.41 7.81
C SER A 104 -10.46 10.96 6.82
N LEU A 105 -10.54 10.37 5.63
CA LEU A 105 -11.53 10.69 4.61
C LEU A 105 -12.87 9.97 4.80
N GLY A 106 -12.98 9.10 5.80
CA GLY A 106 -14.22 8.38 6.12
C GLY A 106 -14.47 7.12 5.30
N TYR A 107 -13.45 6.59 4.61
CA TYR A 107 -13.59 5.31 3.91
C TYR A 107 -13.74 4.15 4.87
N ASN A 108 -14.55 3.16 4.47
CA ASN A 108 -14.48 1.86 5.10
C ASN A 108 -13.18 1.18 4.70
N ILE A 109 -12.40 0.81 5.71
CA ILE A 109 -11.20 0.02 5.54
C ILE A 109 -11.48 -1.42 5.93
N PHE A 110 -10.77 -2.34 5.30
CA PHE A 110 -10.90 -3.77 5.59
C PHE A 110 -11.02 -4.04 7.11
N PRO A 111 -12.01 -4.84 7.55
CA PRO A 111 -12.34 -4.96 8.98
C PRO A 111 -11.19 -5.39 9.88
N LYS A 112 -10.16 -6.04 9.31
CA LYS A 112 -8.98 -6.53 10.04
C LYS A 112 -7.82 -5.52 10.10
N HIS A 113 -8.02 -4.26 9.68
CA HIS A 113 -6.93 -3.27 9.67
C HIS A 113 -6.22 -3.14 11.02
N LYS A 114 -6.96 -3.07 12.13
CA LYS A 114 -6.36 -2.96 13.47
C LYS A 114 -5.52 -4.17 13.84
N GLU A 115 -5.98 -5.37 13.50
CA GLU A 115 -5.23 -6.61 13.74
C GLU A 115 -3.99 -6.69 12.83
N GLN A 116 -4.15 -6.37 11.56
CA GLN A 116 -3.03 -6.31 10.62
C GLN A 116 -1.99 -5.29 11.07
N LYS A 117 -2.41 -4.10 11.52
CA LYS A 117 -1.51 -3.08 12.06
C LYS A 117 -0.72 -3.61 13.25
N ARG A 118 -1.39 -4.25 14.22
CA ARG A 118 -0.71 -4.84 15.40
C ARG A 118 0.36 -5.85 14.97
N LEU A 119 0.04 -6.75 14.06
CA LEU A 119 0.99 -7.76 13.55
C LEU A 119 2.18 -7.11 12.83
N LEU A 120 1.93 -6.08 12.05
CA LEU A 120 2.99 -5.35 11.34
C LEU A 120 3.85 -4.52 12.30
N ASP A 121 3.27 -3.92 13.34
CA ASP A 121 4.03 -3.25 14.41
C ASP A 121 5.00 -4.20 15.13
N GLU A 122 4.55 -5.41 15.43
CA GLU A 122 5.40 -6.45 16.04
C GLU A 122 6.55 -6.86 15.10
N LYS A 123 6.27 -6.99 13.80
CA LYS A 123 7.29 -7.29 12.78
C LYS A 123 8.28 -6.15 12.60
N LEU A 124 7.79 -4.92 12.58
CA LEU A 124 8.63 -3.72 12.49
C LEU A 124 9.58 -3.61 13.68
N LYS A 125 9.10 -3.89 14.88
CA LYS A 125 9.93 -3.95 16.09
C LYS A 125 11.06 -4.97 15.94
N LYS A 126 10.73 -6.20 15.52
CA LYS A 126 11.74 -7.24 15.26
C LYS A 126 12.75 -6.82 14.18
N TYR A 127 12.27 -6.20 13.11
CA TYR A 127 13.13 -5.68 12.05
C TYR A 127 14.18 -4.70 12.60
N TYR A 128 13.80 -3.75 13.45
CA TYR A 128 14.74 -2.82 14.05
C TYR A 128 15.68 -3.48 15.06
N GLU A 129 15.23 -4.50 15.78
CA GLU A 129 16.08 -5.26 16.71
C GLU A 129 17.17 -6.03 15.96
N THR A 130 16.85 -6.63 14.81
CA THR A 130 17.79 -7.39 13.99
C THR A 130 18.70 -6.49 13.14
N SER A 131 18.25 -5.32 12.72
CA SER A 131 19.05 -4.37 11.93
C SER A 131 20.16 -3.69 12.71
N LYS A 132 20.15 -3.81 14.06
CA LYS A 132 21.20 -3.28 14.95
C LYS A 132 22.34 -4.27 15.21
N LEU A 133 22.21 -5.46 14.70
CA LEU A 133 23.24 -6.49 14.76
C LEU A 133 24.14 -6.43 13.52
#